data_42a744e538b5c50d8d0306cb5d186b5e
#
_entry.id   42a744e538b5c50d8d0306cb5d186b5e
#
_cell.length_a   1.000
_cell.length_b   1.000
_cell.length_c   1.000
_cell.angle_alpha   90.00
_cell.angle_beta   90.00
_cell.angle_gamma   90.00
#
_symmetry.space_group_name_H-M   'P 1'
#
loop_
_entity.id
_entity.type
_entity.pdbx_description
1 polymer ?
#
loop_
_entity_poly.entity_id
_entity_poly.type
_entity_poly.pdbx_seq_one_letter_code
_entity_poly.pdbx_strand_id
1 'polypeptide(L)'
;MGLEAYLLILATWSFARFRYVMRTFKLDAFREAIEKTKPSFERLRDQSFATVDFDSIAEDVKKIYTRFKSLAEQTGAAKIMHFKSPRLFVMWDTEIRKRYRIPNEGSAEDFLKFQKLMQSTFGHLTWIDGDKTLPKAIDEFNFCLVHGQQAEDNHA
;
A
#
# COMPACT_ATOMS: atom_id res chain seq x y z
N MET A 1 -11.12 -5.38 11.73
CA MET A 1 -10.41 -4.12 11.98
C MET A 1 -11.45 -3.01 11.95
N GLY A 2 -11.61 -2.28 13.07
CA GLY A 2 -12.54 -1.18 13.20
C GLY A 2 -12.01 0.12 12.58
N LEU A 3 -12.84 1.15 12.51
CA LEU A 3 -12.51 2.47 11.97
C LEU A 3 -11.29 3.08 12.67
N GLU A 4 -11.20 2.93 13.99
CA GLU A 4 -10.14 3.46 14.84
C GLU A 4 -8.77 2.93 14.41
N ALA A 5 -8.69 1.64 14.05
CA ALA A 5 -7.45 1.03 13.58
C ALA A 5 -6.97 1.63 12.24
N TYR A 6 -7.89 1.93 11.31
CA TYR A 6 -7.54 2.61 10.06
C TYR A 6 -7.02 4.04 10.33
N LEU A 7 -7.66 4.77 11.23
CA LEU A 7 -7.23 6.11 11.61
C LEU A 7 -5.85 6.10 12.27
N LEU A 8 -5.61 5.12 13.14
CA LEU A 8 -4.31 4.95 13.79
C LEU A 8 -3.20 4.64 12.78
N ILE A 9 -3.45 3.77 11.81
CA ILE A 9 -2.52 3.48 10.71
C ILE A 9 -2.15 4.75 9.96
N LEU A 10 -3.13 5.57 9.61
CA LEU A 10 -2.88 6.83 8.90
C LEU A 10 -2.14 7.85 9.77
N ALA A 11 -2.45 7.91 11.06
CA ALA A 11 -1.84 8.86 12.01
C ALA A 11 -0.38 8.52 12.33
N THR A 12 -0.05 7.25 12.54
CA THR A 12 1.28 6.82 12.99
C THR A 12 2.34 6.99 11.91
N TRP A 13 1.96 7.01 10.63
CA TRP A 13 2.95 6.99 9.55
C TRP A 13 3.34 8.35 8.99
N SER A 14 2.51 9.36 9.09
CA SER A 14 2.84 10.73 8.71
C SER A 14 1.93 11.71 9.44
N PHE A 15 2.27 12.02 10.68
CA PHE A 15 1.48 12.88 11.54
C PHE A 15 1.23 14.28 10.92
N ALA A 16 2.22 14.83 10.22
CA ALA A 16 2.09 16.13 9.56
C ALA A 16 1.06 16.08 8.40
N ARG A 17 1.10 15.03 7.57
CA ARG A 17 0.17 14.84 6.47
C ARG A 17 -1.22 14.41 6.95
N PHE A 18 -1.29 13.60 8.00
CA PHE A 18 -2.53 13.22 8.67
C PHE A 18 -3.27 14.44 9.21
N ARG A 19 -2.59 15.40 9.86
CA ARG A 19 -3.19 16.66 10.29
C ARG A 19 -3.80 17.46 9.15
N TYR A 20 -3.18 17.45 7.97
CA TYR A 20 -3.70 18.12 6.78
C TYR A 20 -4.95 17.41 6.25
N VAL A 21 -4.89 16.10 6.12
CA VAL A 21 -6.03 15.26 5.68
C VAL A 21 -7.20 15.36 6.67
N MET A 22 -6.93 15.42 7.98
CA MET A 22 -7.96 15.51 9.02
C MET A 22 -8.77 16.81 9.00
N ARG A 23 -8.25 17.89 8.40
CA ARG A 23 -9.03 19.14 8.24
C ARG A 23 -10.21 18.99 7.28
N THR A 24 -10.10 18.08 6.34
CA THR A 24 -11.12 17.79 5.32
C THR A 24 -11.68 16.37 5.44
N PHE A 25 -11.31 15.65 6.51
CA PHE A 25 -11.63 14.24 6.70
C PHE A 25 -13.12 14.03 6.93
N LYS A 26 -13.74 13.31 6.03
CA LYS A 26 -15.15 12.93 6.12
C LYS A 26 -15.27 11.54 6.72
N LEU A 27 -15.50 11.46 8.04
CA LEU A 27 -15.59 10.21 8.78
C LEU A 27 -16.60 9.24 8.20
N ASP A 28 -17.78 9.75 7.82
CA ASP A 28 -18.85 8.93 7.24
C ASP A 28 -18.46 8.36 5.86
N ALA A 29 -17.78 9.16 5.02
CA ALA A 29 -17.26 8.67 3.74
C ALA A 29 -16.21 7.57 3.94
N PHE A 30 -15.40 7.66 5.00
CA PHE A 30 -14.41 6.65 5.32
C PHE A 30 -15.07 5.34 5.83
N ARG A 31 -16.09 5.45 6.69
CA ARG A 31 -16.92 4.29 7.10
C ARG A 31 -17.56 3.61 5.91
N GLU A 32 -18.16 4.40 5.03
CA GLU A 32 -18.75 3.88 3.80
C GLU A 32 -17.73 3.15 2.91
N ALA A 33 -16.50 3.69 2.78
CA ALA A 33 -15.43 3.04 2.03
C ALA A 33 -15.03 1.69 2.65
N ILE A 34 -14.94 1.61 3.98
CA ILE A 34 -14.67 0.35 4.69
C ILE A 34 -15.76 -0.68 4.38
N GLU A 35 -17.04 -0.32 4.54
CA GLU A 35 -18.15 -1.25 4.30
C GLU A 35 -18.21 -1.69 2.82
N LYS A 36 -18.07 -0.76 1.87
CA LYS A 36 -18.09 -1.08 0.43
C LYS A 36 -16.92 -1.92 -0.05
N THR A 37 -15.78 -1.86 0.63
CA THR A 37 -14.59 -2.65 0.26
C THR A 37 -14.46 -3.96 1.04
N LYS A 38 -15.24 -4.15 2.10
CA LYS A 38 -15.22 -5.36 2.92
C LYS A 38 -15.41 -6.66 2.11
N PRO A 39 -16.37 -6.78 1.17
CA PRO A 39 -16.48 -8.01 0.37
C PRO A 39 -15.26 -8.28 -0.51
N SER A 40 -14.62 -7.24 -1.04
CA SER A 40 -13.40 -7.38 -1.82
C SER A 40 -12.24 -7.88 -0.95
N PHE A 41 -12.04 -7.31 0.24
CA PHE A 41 -11.03 -7.82 1.18
C PHE A 41 -11.30 -9.26 1.65
N GLU A 42 -12.56 -9.66 1.82
CA GLU A 42 -12.92 -11.03 2.18
C GLU A 42 -12.50 -12.01 1.08
N ARG A 43 -12.72 -11.68 -0.20
CA ARG A 43 -12.26 -12.51 -1.33
C ARG A 43 -10.72 -12.61 -1.42
N LEU A 44 -10.02 -11.58 -0.97
CA LEU A 44 -8.55 -11.52 -0.99
C LEU A 44 -7.89 -12.11 0.26
N ARG A 45 -8.66 -12.54 1.26
CA ARG A 45 -8.16 -12.94 2.59
C ARG A 45 -7.06 -14.00 2.54
N ASP A 46 -7.26 -15.02 1.71
CA ASP A 46 -6.38 -16.19 1.65
C ASP A 46 -5.34 -16.09 0.51
N GLN A 47 -5.30 -14.95 -0.19
CA GLN A 47 -4.33 -14.72 -1.25
C GLN A 47 -2.94 -14.39 -0.69
N SER A 48 -1.91 -14.87 -1.39
CA SER A 48 -0.52 -14.61 -1.06
C SER A 48 0.20 -13.96 -2.23
N PHE A 49 1.01 -12.94 -1.94
CA PHE A 49 1.78 -12.18 -2.93
C PHE A 49 2.61 -13.08 -3.87
N ALA A 50 3.24 -14.13 -3.33
CA ALA A 50 4.11 -15.00 -4.13
C ALA A 50 3.34 -15.85 -5.15
N THR A 51 2.06 -16.17 -4.88
CA THR A 51 1.31 -17.15 -5.68
C THR A 51 0.06 -16.61 -6.35
N VAL A 52 -0.38 -15.39 -5.98
CA VAL A 52 -1.60 -14.82 -6.54
C VAL A 52 -1.42 -14.48 -8.03
N ASP A 53 -2.45 -14.75 -8.80
CA ASP A 53 -2.59 -14.13 -10.13
C ASP A 53 -3.26 -12.76 -9.97
N PHE A 54 -2.47 -11.69 -10.09
CA PHE A 54 -2.97 -10.32 -9.97
C PHE A 54 -3.96 -9.93 -11.07
N ASP A 55 -3.99 -10.63 -12.21
CA ASP A 55 -5.01 -10.39 -13.24
C ASP A 55 -6.37 -10.91 -12.76
N SER A 56 -6.41 -12.05 -12.11
CA SER A 56 -7.65 -12.64 -11.60
C SER A 56 -8.31 -11.82 -10.50
N ILE A 57 -7.54 -11.03 -9.73
CA ILE A 57 -8.04 -10.19 -8.63
C ILE A 57 -8.03 -8.68 -8.95
N ALA A 58 -7.76 -8.32 -10.22
CA ALA A 58 -7.53 -6.93 -10.63
C ALA A 58 -8.70 -5.98 -10.24
N GLU A 59 -9.93 -6.42 -10.44
CA GLU A 59 -11.12 -5.62 -10.14
C GLU A 59 -11.27 -5.33 -8.63
N ASP A 60 -11.00 -6.31 -7.77
CA ASP A 60 -11.01 -6.10 -6.32
C ASP A 60 -9.90 -5.14 -5.88
N VAL A 61 -8.70 -5.31 -6.41
CA VAL A 61 -7.55 -4.43 -6.13
C VAL A 61 -7.86 -2.99 -6.53
N LYS A 62 -8.33 -2.78 -7.77
CA LYS A 62 -8.66 -1.44 -8.28
C LYS A 62 -9.79 -0.78 -7.49
N LYS A 63 -10.83 -1.54 -7.16
CA LYS A 63 -11.97 -1.06 -6.38
C LYS A 63 -11.53 -0.58 -4.99
N ILE A 64 -10.76 -1.39 -4.27
CA ILE A 64 -10.27 -1.05 -2.94
C ILE A 64 -9.37 0.19 -3.03
N TYR A 65 -8.38 0.15 -3.92
CA TYR A 65 -7.41 1.24 -4.05
C TYR A 65 -8.07 2.57 -4.39
N THR A 66 -8.97 2.60 -5.39
CA THR A 66 -9.69 3.81 -5.81
C THR A 66 -10.50 4.42 -4.67
N ARG A 67 -11.19 3.58 -3.88
CA ARG A 67 -11.98 4.04 -2.75
C ARG A 67 -11.12 4.72 -1.69
N PHE A 68 -10.03 4.10 -1.30
CA PHE A 68 -9.17 4.68 -0.26
C PHE A 68 -8.29 5.82 -0.80
N LYS A 69 -7.88 5.79 -2.07
CA LYS A 69 -7.14 6.90 -2.68
C LYS A 69 -7.91 8.22 -2.62
N SER A 70 -9.21 8.21 -2.86
CA SER A 70 -10.05 9.42 -2.79
C SER A 70 -10.15 10.03 -1.39
N LEU A 71 -9.80 9.28 -0.35
CA LEU A 71 -9.91 9.67 1.06
C LEU A 71 -8.56 9.88 1.77
N ALA A 72 -7.55 9.13 1.36
CA ALA A 72 -6.25 9.05 2.03
C ALA A 72 -5.06 9.20 1.07
N GLU A 73 -5.30 9.64 -0.15
CA GLU A 73 -4.33 9.74 -1.24
C GLU A 73 -3.65 8.40 -1.57
N GLN A 74 -2.67 8.41 -2.47
CA GLN A 74 -2.04 7.21 -3.02
C GLN A 74 -1.30 6.39 -1.95
N THR A 75 -0.51 7.07 -1.13
CA THR A 75 0.29 6.43 -0.08
C THR A 75 -0.59 5.88 1.03
N GLY A 76 -1.63 6.62 1.43
CA GLY A 76 -2.59 6.17 2.44
C GLY A 76 -3.38 4.95 1.98
N ALA A 77 -3.83 4.93 0.72
CA ALA A 77 -4.51 3.77 0.14
C ALA A 77 -3.63 2.52 0.15
N ALA A 78 -2.37 2.64 -0.31
CA ALA A 78 -1.42 1.53 -0.31
C ALA A 78 -1.15 0.97 1.09
N LYS A 79 -1.02 1.86 2.09
CA LYS A 79 -0.85 1.46 3.51
C LYS A 79 -2.06 0.71 4.04
N ILE A 80 -3.26 1.24 3.82
CA ILE A 80 -4.51 0.57 4.24
C ILE A 80 -4.58 -0.84 3.64
N MET A 81 -4.29 -0.98 2.35
CA MET A 81 -4.31 -2.27 1.66
C MET A 81 -3.28 -3.23 2.25
N HIS A 82 -2.05 -2.78 2.47
CA HIS A 82 -1.01 -3.61 3.10
C HIS A 82 -1.40 -4.06 4.50
N PHE A 83 -1.82 -3.14 5.37
CA PHE A 83 -2.18 -3.50 6.76
C PHE A 83 -3.41 -4.40 6.85
N LYS A 84 -4.35 -4.28 5.90
CA LYS A 84 -5.51 -5.16 5.84
C LYS A 84 -5.20 -6.54 5.26
N SER A 85 -4.24 -6.61 4.35
CA SER A 85 -3.80 -7.84 3.68
C SER A 85 -2.26 -7.86 3.58
N PRO A 86 -1.55 -8.03 4.72
CA PRO A 86 -0.09 -7.85 4.79
C PRO A 86 0.69 -8.94 4.04
N ARG A 87 0.04 -10.06 3.75
CA ARG A 87 0.63 -11.14 2.95
C ARG A 87 0.47 -10.94 1.45
N LEU A 88 -0.30 -9.91 1.02
CA LEU A 88 -0.68 -9.74 -0.38
C LEU A 88 -0.11 -8.46 -1.01
N PHE A 89 -0.10 -7.33 -0.32
CA PHE A 89 0.22 -6.05 -0.94
C PHE A 89 1.54 -5.46 -0.46
N VAL A 90 2.38 -5.04 -1.42
CA VAL A 90 3.55 -4.21 -1.18
C VAL A 90 3.12 -2.75 -1.12
N MET A 91 3.64 -2.01 -0.14
CA MET A 91 3.39 -0.57 -0.02
C MET A 91 4.21 0.23 -1.04
N TRP A 92 3.74 1.42 -1.33
CA TRP A 92 4.51 2.45 -1.99
C TRP A 92 4.31 3.81 -1.33
N ASP A 93 5.29 4.67 -1.48
CA ASP A 93 5.22 6.09 -1.17
C ASP A 93 5.58 6.93 -2.41
N THR A 94 5.74 8.24 -2.22
CA THR A 94 6.08 9.16 -3.31
C THR A 94 7.46 8.86 -3.90
N GLU A 95 8.46 8.56 -3.07
CA GLU A 95 9.83 8.32 -3.53
C GLU A 95 9.97 6.96 -4.21
N ILE A 96 9.31 5.93 -3.68
CA ILE A 96 9.22 4.62 -4.34
C ILE A 96 8.57 4.76 -5.72
N ARG A 97 7.45 5.50 -5.82
CA ARG A 97 6.80 5.74 -7.12
C ARG A 97 7.72 6.43 -8.12
N LYS A 98 8.45 7.47 -7.70
CA LYS A 98 9.45 8.16 -8.55
C LYS A 98 10.53 7.20 -9.04
N ARG A 99 11.08 6.38 -8.13
CA ARG A 99 12.11 5.39 -8.49
C ARG A 99 11.65 4.44 -9.58
N TYR A 100 10.43 3.94 -9.48
CA TYR A 100 9.86 3.03 -10.47
C TYR A 100 9.18 3.75 -11.65
N ARG A 101 9.36 5.07 -11.78
CA ARG A 101 8.82 5.91 -12.86
C ARG A 101 7.29 5.80 -13.00
N ILE A 102 6.62 5.67 -11.87
CA ILE A 102 5.16 5.62 -11.80
C ILE A 102 4.61 7.06 -11.88
N PRO A 103 3.55 7.33 -12.67
CA PRO A 103 2.94 8.65 -12.76
C PRO A 103 2.56 9.23 -11.39
N ASN A 104 2.63 10.55 -11.25
CA ASN A 104 2.32 11.23 -9.98
C ASN A 104 0.89 11.00 -9.51
N GLU A 105 -0.06 10.85 -10.44
CA GLU A 105 -1.45 10.53 -10.12
C GLU A 105 -1.57 9.21 -9.41
N GLY A 106 -0.66 8.25 -9.65
CA GLY A 106 -0.66 6.93 -9.06
C GLY A 106 -2.06 6.32 -9.10
N SER A 107 -2.54 5.97 -10.29
CA SER A 107 -3.87 5.41 -10.49
C SER A 107 -4.00 4.01 -9.90
N ALA A 108 -5.21 3.46 -9.85
CA ALA A 108 -5.42 2.06 -9.45
C ALA A 108 -4.75 1.08 -10.42
N GLU A 109 -4.69 1.45 -11.70
CA GLU A 109 -3.98 0.68 -12.72
C GLU A 109 -2.47 0.70 -12.47
N ASP A 110 -1.91 1.85 -12.11
CA ASP A 110 -0.49 1.98 -11.78
C ASP A 110 -0.14 1.19 -10.52
N PHE A 111 -1.03 1.19 -9.51
CA PHE A 111 -0.85 0.37 -8.32
C PHE A 111 -0.83 -1.12 -8.65
N LEU A 112 -1.76 -1.58 -9.48
CA LEU A 112 -1.80 -2.98 -9.93
C LEU A 112 -0.53 -3.35 -10.71
N LYS A 113 -0.08 -2.51 -11.64
CA LYS A 113 1.18 -2.70 -12.38
C LYS A 113 2.39 -2.77 -11.45
N PHE A 114 2.43 -1.92 -10.43
CA PHE A 114 3.47 -1.95 -9.41
C PHE A 114 3.47 -3.28 -8.64
N GLN A 115 2.30 -3.80 -8.21
CA GLN A 115 2.23 -5.09 -7.53
C GLN A 115 2.77 -6.22 -8.41
N LYS A 116 2.39 -6.25 -9.69
CA LYS A 116 2.90 -7.23 -10.66
C LYS A 116 4.41 -7.11 -10.87
N LEU A 117 4.94 -5.89 -10.97
CA LEU A 117 6.38 -5.65 -11.08
C LEU A 117 7.12 -6.17 -9.84
N MET A 118 6.63 -5.87 -8.65
CA MET A 118 7.22 -6.37 -7.41
C MET A 118 7.15 -7.90 -7.35
N GLN A 119 6.04 -8.50 -7.77
CA GLN A 119 5.89 -9.95 -7.81
C GLN A 119 6.85 -10.61 -8.80
N SER A 120 6.98 -10.06 -10.02
CA SER A 120 7.91 -10.60 -11.02
C SER A 120 9.37 -10.52 -10.57
N THR A 121 9.70 -9.49 -9.79
CA THR A 121 11.06 -9.26 -9.29
C THR A 121 11.39 -10.09 -8.06
N PHE A 122 10.46 -10.21 -7.10
CA PHE A 122 10.71 -10.73 -5.77
C PHE A 122 9.87 -11.94 -5.39
N GLY A 123 8.84 -12.29 -6.16
CA GLY A 123 7.87 -13.33 -5.81
C GLY A 123 8.46 -14.73 -5.69
N HIS A 124 9.63 -14.97 -6.30
CA HIS A 124 10.36 -16.23 -6.21
C HIS A 124 11.18 -16.39 -4.91
N LEU A 125 11.32 -15.31 -4.13
CA LEU A 125 12.08 -15.35 -2.89
C LEU A 125 11.32 -16.08 -1.79
N THR A 126 11.98 -17.02 -1.13
CA THR A 126 11.49 -17.62 0.10
C THR A 126 11.92 -16.74 1.26
N TRP A 127 10.95 -16.05 1.87
CA TRP A 127 11.23 -15.20 3.04
C TRP A 127 11.01 -16.01 4.33
N ILE A 128 12.06 -16.15 5.12
CA ILE A 128 12.10 -17.02 6.32
C ILE A 128 12.45 -16.21 7.59
N ASP A 129 12.27 -14.90 7.61
CA ASP A 129 12.64 -14.11 8.78
C ASP A 129 11.43 -13.78 9.66
N GLY A 130 11.23 -14.59 10.68
CA GLY A 130 10.31 -14.32 11.79
C GLY A 130 8.87 -14.00 11.37
N ASP A 131 8.32 -12.95 11.97
CA ASP A 131 6.94 -12.52 11.74
C ASP A 131 6.73 -11.61 10.51
N LYS A 132 7.79 -11.33 9.74
CA LYS A 132 7.70 -10.45 8.57
C LYS A 132 7.16 -11.18 7.35
N THR A 133 6.24 -10.55 6.65
CA THR A 133 5.76 -11.05 5.35
C THR A 133 6.70 -10.63 4.22
N LEU A 134 6.71 -11.36 3.10
CA LEU A 134 7.49 -10.98 1.91
C LEU A 134 7.13 -9.58 1.41
N PRO A 135 5.85 -9.14 1.30
CA PRO A 135 5.51 -7.75 0.98
C PRO A 135 6.13 -6.73 1.93
N LYS A 136 6.21 -7.03 3.23
CA LYS A 136 6.84 -6.13 4.21
C LYS A 136 8.36 -6.04 4.02
N ALA A 137 9.02 -7.15 3.73
CA ALA A 137 10.45 -7.16 3.42
C ALA A 137 10.77 -6.36 2.15
N ILE A 138 9.93 -6.48 1.11
CA ILE A 138 10.07 -5.71 -0.14
C ILE A 138 9.86 -4.21 0.14
N ASP A 139 8.90 -3.85 0.97
CA ASP A 139 8.67 -2.46 1.37
C ASP A 139 9.90 -1.86 2.07
N GLU A 140 10.46 -2.57 3.04
CA GLU A 140 11.69 -2.14 3.74
C GLU A 140 12.89 -2.02 2.79
N PHE A 141 13.06 -2.97 1.88
CA PHE A 141 14.09 -2.91 0.85
C PHE A 141 13.91 -1.67 -0.04
N ASN A 142 12.71 -1.43 -0.56
CA ASN A 142 12.41 -0.25 -1.36
C ASN A 142 12.64 1.05 -0.59
N PHE A 143 12.25 1.10 0.69
CA PHE A 143 12.49 2.25 1.55
C PHE A 143 13.99 2.53 1.71
N CYS A 144 14.81 1.52 1.98
CA CYS A 144 16.27 1.66 2.09
C CYS A 144 16.88 2.15 0.77
N LEU A 145 16.42 1.64 -0.37
CA LEU A 145 16.92 2.05 -1.68
C LEU A 145 16.67 3.53 -2.00
N VAL A 146 15.55 4.10 -1.57
CA VAL A 146 15.17 5.48 -1.91
C VAL A 146 15.65 6.48 -0.86
N HIS A 147 15.82 6.07 0.40
CA HIS A 147 16.21 6.95 1.50
C HIS A 147 17.67 6.74 1.94
N GLY A 148 18.26 5.57 1.72
CA GLY A 148 19.67 5.30 2.01
C GLY A 148 20.63 6.11 1.13
N GLN A 149 20.31 6.32 -0.14
CA GLN A 149 21.11 7.13 -1.06
C GLN A 149 21.12 8.63 -0.70
N GLN A 150 20.05 9.17 -0.09
CA GLN A 150 20.01 10.57 0.34
C GLN A 150 20.96 10.89 1.50
N ALA A 151 21.35 9.90 2.29
CA ALA A 151 22.30 10.08 3.39
C ALA A 151 23.76 10.19 2.89
N GLU A 152 24.09 9.57 1.78
CA GLU A 152 25.44 9.64 1.17
C GLU A 152 25.65 10.95 0.41
N ASP A 153 24.62 11.45 -0.30
CA ASP A 153 24.70 12.69 -1.07
C ASP A 153 24.76 13.96 -0.19
N ASN A 154 24.34 13.90 1.08
CA ASN A 154 24.40 15.01 2.02
C ASN A 154 25.73 15.11 2.79
N HIS A 155 26.66 14.20 2.57
CA HIS A 155 28.00 14.17 3.20
C HIS A 155 29.15 14.33 2.19
N ALA A 156 28.85 14.57 0.93
CA ALA A 156 29.81 14.91 -0.13
C ALA A 156 29.73 16.39 -0.47
#